data_8cd8442052ac524dc35252e474e7f7fe
#
_entry.id   8cd8442052ac524dc35252e474e7f7fe
#
_cell.length_a   1.000
_cell.length_b   1.000
_cell.length_c   1.000
_cell.angle_alpha   90.00
_cell.angle_beta   90.00
_cell.angle_gamma   90.00
#
_symmetry.space_group_name_H-M   'P 1'
#
loop_
_entity.id
_entity.type
_entity.pdbx_description
1 polymer ?
#
loop_
_entity_poly.entity_id
_entity_poly.type
_entity_poly.pdbx_seq_one_letter_code
_entity_poly.pdbx_strand_id
1 'polypeptide(L)'
;MTMLASVGILMATLAMPAQAEVLVNDSIDISLVAFVSCANGGAGELVVLEGPLHILTSFTINGNNVSGKSHFQPQGISGVGQTTGDTYHATGVTQDNFKGSFNNGQFNETFINNFRIIGQGPGNNFTVHENYHLTINANGELTSFHDNFNVDCK
;
A
#
# COMPACT_ATOMS: atom_id res chain seq x y z
N MET A 1 0.75 56.97 46.00
CA MET A 1 0.16 56.69 44.70
C MET A 1 1.15 55.79 43.95
N THR A 2 1.00 54.48 44.10
CA THR A 2 1.98 53.48 43.62
C THR A 2 1.35 52.78 42.42
N MET A 3 1.91 53.01 41.21
CA MET A 3 1.52 52.31 40.00
C MET A 3 2.17 50.92 39.92
N LEU A 4 1.37 49.87 39.98
CA LEU A 4 1.80 48.50 39.62
C LEU A 4 1.72 48.34 38.13
N ALA A 5 2.86 48.13 37.47
CA ALA A 5 2.95 47.73 36.07
C ALA A 5 2.83 46.21 35.96
N SER A 6 1.75 45.74 35.36
CA SER A 6 1.55 44.33 35.06
C SER A 6 2.31 43.96 33.79
N VAL A 7 3.35 43.15 33.92
CA VAL A 7 4.07 42.54 32.75
C VAL A 7 3.31 41.30 32.33
N GLY A 8 2.59 41.37 31.22
CA GLY A 8 1.97 40.23 30.59
C GLY A 8 3.00 39.39 29.82
N ILE A 9 3.29 38.16 30.28
CA ILE A 9 4.13 37.24 29.56
C ILE A 9 3.28 36.57 28.46
N LEU A 10 3.53 36.96 27.22
CA LEU A 10 2.93 36.32 26.03
C LEU A 10 3.66 35.02 25.77
N MET A 11 3.06 33.89 26.18
CA MET A 11 3.57 32.56 25.81
C MET A 11 3.22 32.31 24.33
N ALA A 12 4.18 32.45 23.45
CA ALA A 12 4.09 32.00 22.08
C ALA A 12 4.20 30.47 22.04
N THR A 13 3.10 29.77 21.79
CA THR A 13 3.11 28.34 21.52
C THR A 13 3.75 28.15 20.15
N LEU A 14 4.98 27.64 20.14
CA LEU A 14 5.63 27.17 18.90
C LEU A 14 4.91 25.92 18.41
N ALA A 15 4.03 26.07 17.43
CA ALA A 15 3.48 24.96 16.69
C ALA A 15 4.64 24.32 15.89
N MET A 16 5.10 23.15 16.29
CA MET A 16 6.04 22.40 15.47
C MET A 16 5.34 21.95 14.18
N PRO A 17 5.93 22.21 13.01
CA PRO A 17 5.36 21.72 11.77
C PRO A 17 5.35 20.19 11.77
N ALA A 18 4.26 19.59 11.29
CA ALA A 18 4.20 18.16 11.01
C ALA A 18 5.22 17.83 9.93
N GLN A 19 6.15 16.92 10.22
CA GLN A 19 7.15 16.49 9.25
C GLN A 19 6.78 15.11 8.73
N ALA A 20 6.78 14.95 7.41
CA ALA A 20 6.72 13.65 6.78
C ALA A 20 8.13 13.04 6.81
N GLU A 21 8.22 11.81 7.27
CA GLU A 21 9.47 11.04 7.29
C GLU A 21 9.38 9.88 6.31
N VAL A 22 10.39 9.71 5.47
CA VAL A 22 10.53 8.54 4.61
C VAL A 22 11.23 7.45 5.41
N LEU A 23 10.52 6.35 5.68
CA LEU A 23 11.04 5.20 6.42
C LEU A 23 11.80 4.22 5.55
N VAL A 24 11.27 3.97 4.35
CA VAL A 24 11.80 3.02 3.39
C VAL A 24 11.75 3.66 2.01
N ASN A 25 12.84 3.56 1.29
CA ASN A 25 12.93 3.87 -0.13
C ASN A 25 14.01 2.95 -0.70
N ASP A 26 13.61 1.72 -0.98
CA ASP A 26 14.54 0.65 -1.33
C ASP A 26 13.90 -0.33 -2.33
N SER A 27 14.73 -1.17 -2.92
CA SER A 27 14.30 -2.27 -3.77
C SER A 27 14.78 -3.58 -3.18
N ILE A 28 13.87 -4.53 -3.02
CA ILE A 28 14.16 -5.88 -2.55
C ILE A 28 13.84 -6.89 -3.64
N ASP A 29 14.63 -7.93 -3.75
CA ASP A 29 14.30 -9.06 -4.62
C ASP A 29 13.23 -9.93 -3.94
N ILE A 30 12.17 -10.21 -4.70
CA ILE A 30 11.08 -11.08 -4.25
C ILE A 30 10.94 -12.27 -5.19
N SER A 31 10.40 -13.37 -4.65
CA SER A 31 9.91 -14.50 -5.41
C SER A 31 8.48 -14.80 -4.97
N LEU A 32 7.57 -14.90 -5.92
CA LEU A 32 6.17 -15.20 -5.67
C LEU A 32 5.63 -16.18 -6.70
N VAL A 33 4.64 -16.97 -6.30
CA VAL A 33 3.90 -17.87 -7.18
C VAL A 33 2.49 -17.31 -7.35
N ALA A 34 2.10 -17.05 -8.60
CA ALA A 34 0.77 -16.58 -8.94
C ALA A 34 0.06 -17.59 -9.84
N PHE A 35 -1.24 -17.80 -9.62
CA PHE A 35 -2.07 -18.55 -10.55
C PHE A 35 -2.72 -17.59 -11.55
N VAL A 36 -2.34 -17.71 -12.82
CA VAL A 36 -2.88 -16.90 -13.92
C VAL A 36 -4.02 -17.67 -14.57
N SER A 37 -5.24 -17.39 -14.15
CA SER A 37 -6.44 -18.11 -14.58
C SER A 37 -6.75 -18.01 -16.08
N CYS A 38 -6.28 -16.93 -16.72
CA CYS A 38 -6.47 -16.67 -18.13
C CYS A 38 -5.53 -17.44 -19.05
N ALA A 39 -4.41 -17.90 -18.51
CA ALA A 39 -3.35 -18.57 -19.25
C ALA A 39 -3.76 -19.96 -19.77
N ASN A 40 -2.94 -20.52 -20.64
CA ASN A 40 -3.10 -21.89 -21.14
C ASN A 40 -4.50 -22.13 -21.74
N GLY A 41 -4.99 -21.19 -22.56
CA GLY A 41 -6.32 -21.28 -23.19
C GLY A 41 -7.49 -21.22 -22.21
N GLY A 42 -7.31 -20.60 -21.05
CA GLY A 42 -8.30 -20.47 -19.97
C GLY A 42 -8.29 -21.61 -18.96
N ALA A 43 -7.37 -22.59 -19.10
CA ALA A 43 -7.19 -23.62 -18.07
C ALA A 43 -6.41 -23.12 -16.87
N GLY A 44 -5.73 -22.01 -17.03
CA GLY A 44 -4.85 -21.40 -16.03
C GLY A 44 -3.51 -22.12 -15.89
N GLU A 45 -2.54 -21.44 -15.33
CA GLU A 45 -1.26 -22.01 -14.94
C GLU A 45 -0.63 -21.28 -13.76
N LEU A 46 0.28 -21.96 -13.08
CA LEU A 46 1.15 -21.36 -12.08
C LEU A 46 2.32 -20.67 -12.76
N VAL A 47 2.61 -19.44 -12.34
CA VAL A 47 3.73 -18.65 -12.81
C VAL A 47 4.61 -18.34 -11.60
N VAL A 48 5.88 -18.66 -11.67
CA VAL A 48 6.88 -18.24 -10.68
C VAL A 48 7.50 -16.95 -11.17
N LEU A 49 7.27 -15.86 -10.41
CA LEU A 49 7.73 -14.51 -10.73
C LEU A 49 8.83 -14.12 -9.77
N GLU A 50 9.93 -13.59 -10.28
CA GLU A 50 11.09 -13.17 -9.49
C GLU A 50 11.62 -11.82 -9.98
N GLY A 51 12.22 -11.07 -9.07
CA GLY A 51 12.87 -9.81 -9.39
C GLY A 51 12.64 -8.69 -8.38
N PRO A 52 13.13 -7.49 -8.66
CA PRO A 52 13.09 -6.38 -7.73
C PRO A 52 11.70 -5.76 -7.59
N LEU A 53 11.30 -5.56 -6.34
CA LEU A 53 10.14 -4.79 -5.92
C LEU A 53 10.62 -3.52 -5.23
N HIS A 54 10.30 -2.37 -5.79
CA HIS A 54 10.55 -1.07 -5.15
C HIS A 54 9.48 -0.80 -4.08
N ILE A 55 9.94 -0.45 -2.89
CA ILE A 55 9.10 -0.12 -1.73
C ILE A 55 9.42 1.31 -1.31
N LEU A 56 8.39 2.15 -1.28
CA LEU A 56 8.45 3.49 -0.72
C LEU A 56 7.43 3.61 0.40
N THR A 57 7.89 3.78 1.63
CA THR A 57 7.03 3.98 2.80
C THR A 57 7.37 5.30 3.47
N SER A 58 6.35 6.11 3.74
CA SER A 58 6.46 7.37 4.47
C SER A 58 5.36 7.51 5.49
N PHE A 59 5.63 8.26 6.55
CA PHE A 59 4.62 8.61 7.54
C PHE A 59 4.77 10.05 8.04
N THR A 60 3.72 10.54 8.64
CA THR A 60 3.67 11.85 9.30
C THR A 60 3.07 11.68 10.68
N ILE A 61 3.71 12.24 11.70
CA ILE A 61 3.18 12.33 13.05
C ILE A 61 2.79 13.78 13.33
N ASN A 62 1.56 13.98 13.79
CA ASN A 62 1.05 15.29 14.19
C ASN A 62 0.31 15.13 15.52
N GLY A 63 0.98 15.54 16.61
CA GLY A 63 0.49 15.30 17.96
C GLY A 63 0.33 13.80 18.22
N ASN A 64 -0.91 13.39 18.50
CA ASN A 64 -1.23 11.98 18.77
C ASN A 64 -1.72 11.21 17.53
N ASN A 65 -1.69 11.82 16.37
CA ASN A 65 -2.13 11.19 15.14
C ASN A 65 -0.94 10.78 14.27
N VAL A 66 -1.04 9.60 13.67
CA VAL A 66 -0.13 9.09 12.65
C VAL A 66 -0.90 8.88 11.36
N SER A 67 -0.30 9.24 10.25
CA SER A 67 -0.77 8.86 8.92
C SER A 67 0.42 8.47 8.07
N GLY A 68 0.25 7.49 7.24
CA GLY A 68 1.31 7.02 6.36
C GLY A 68 0.77 6.39 5.09
N LYS A 69 1.68 6.18 4.18
CA LYS A 69 1.42 5.47 2.93
C LYS A 69 2.62 4.63 2.52
N SER A 70 2.32 3.50 1.89
CA SER A 70 3.31 2.67 1.22
C SER A 70 2.95 2.52 -0.24
N HIS A 71 3.98 2.49 -1.09
CA HIS A 71 3.90 2.16 -2.50
C HIS A 71 4.77 0.94 -2.76
N PHE A 72 4.23 -0.01 -3.50
CA PHE A 72 4.95 -1.19 -3.97
C PHE A 72 4.86 -1.22 -5.48
N GLN A 73 6.01 -1.24 -6.15
CA GLN A 73 6.10 -1.18 -7.60
C GLN A 73 7.08 -2.23 -8.13
N PRO A 74 6.62 -3.21 -8.94
CA PRO A 74 7.51 -4.11 -9.65
C PRO A 74 8.49 -3.36 -10.56
N GLN A 75 9.77 -3.68 -10.49
CA GLN A 75 10.83 -3.09 -11.30
C GLN A 75 11.54 -4.16 -12.14
N GLY A 76 10.79 -4.80 -13.05
CA GLY A 76 11.32 -5.84 -13.90
C GLY A 76 11.11 -7.26 -13.35
N ILE A 77 10.17 -7.44 -12.44
CA ILE A 77 9.75 -8.77 -11.99
C ILE A 77 9.22 -9.54 -13.19
N SER A 78 9.79 -10.71 -13.43
CA SER A 78 9.44 -11.60 -14.54
C SER A 78 9.47 -13.06 -14.13
N GLY A 79 8.87 -13.91 -14.96
CA GLY A 79 8.83 -15.33 -14.68
C GLY A 79 8.34 -16.16 -15.83
N VAL A 80 8.15 -17.45 -15.58
CA VAL A 80 7.76 -18.44 -16.59
C VAL A 80 6.58 -19.24 -16.10
N GLY A 81 5.64 -19.49 -17.01
CA GLY A 81 4.53 -20.40 -16.80
C GLY A 81 5.02 -21.83 -16.66
N GLN A 82 4.55 -22.53 -15.64
CA GLN A 82 5.02 -23.87 -15.31
C GLN A 82 4.47 -24.95 -16.25
N THR A 83 3.42 -24.62 -17.02
CA THR A 83 2.79 -25.55 -17.95
C THR A 83 3.17 -25.24 -19.39
N THR A 84 3.10 -23.97 -19.78
CA THR A 84 3.32 -23.54 -21.18
C THR A 84 4.78 -23.19 -21.45
N GLY A 85 5.51 -22.72 -20.43
CA GLY A 85 6.83 -22.11 -20.59
C GLY A 85 6.78 -20.65 -21.09
N ASP A 86 5.60 -20.07 -21.18
CA ASP A 86 5.42 -18.67 -21.58
C ASP A 86 6.07 -17.71 -20.58
N THR A 87 6.61 -16.61 -21.09
CA THR A 87 7.20 -15.57 -20.26
C THR A 87 6.14 -14.59 -19.78
N TYR A 88 6.22 -14.21 -18.52
CA TYR A 88 5.34 -13.27 -17.85
C TYR A 88 6.12 -12.12 -17.21
N HIS A 89 5.49 -10.95 -17.16
CA HIS A 89 6.02 -9.76 -16.49
C HIS A 89 4.99 -9.21 -15.53
N ALA A 90 5.43 -8.91 -14.30
CA ALA A 90 4.60 -8.22 -13.33
C ALA A 90 4.76 -6.70 -13.47
N THR A 91 3.66 -5.98 -13.39
CA THR A 91 3.61 -4.52 -13.45
C THR A 91 2.43 -3.99 -12.64
N GLY A 92 2.31 -2.68 -12.53
CA GLY A 92 1.27 -2.02 -11.75
C GLY A 92 1.82 -1.38 -10.49
N VAL A 93 0.93 -0.88 -9.66
CA VAL A 93 1.26 -0.25 -8.38
C VAL A 93 0.27 -0.70 -7.34
N THR A 94 0.78 -1.13 -6.19
CA THR A 94 0.00 -1.35 -4.99
C THR A 94 0.23 -0.20 -4.02
N GLN A 95 -0.82 0.32 -3.43
CA GLN A 95 -0.79 1.41 -2.47
C GLN A 95 -1.49 1.00 -1.19
N ASP A 96 -0.89 1.35 -0.09
CA ASP A 96 -1.47 1.22 1.23
C ASP A 96 -1.44 2.59 1.91
N ASN A 97 -2.58 3.03 2.45
CA ASN A 97 -2.71 4.27 3.18
C ASN A 97 -3.35 3.99 4.53
N PHE A 98 -2.70 4.44 5.58
CA PHE A 98 -3.19 4.24 6.94
C PHE A 98 -3.25 5.54 7.73
N LYS A 99 -4.17 5.58 8.69
CA LYS A 99 -4.30 6.65 9.68
C LYS A 99 -4.64 6.04 11.03
N GLY A 100 -4.00 6.53 12.07
CA GLY A 100 -4.23 6.08 13.43
C GLY A 100 -4.14 7.21 14.44
N SER A 101 -4.59 6.95 15.67
CA SER A 101 -4.47 7.85 16.79
C SER A 101 -3.94 7.12 18.02
N PHE A 102 -2.85 7.63 18.57
CA PHE A 102 -2.22 7.05 19.77
C PHE A 102 -3.06 7.21 21.03
N ASN A 103 -3.98 8.21 21.08
CA ASN A 103 -4.77 8.46 22.27
C ASN A 103 -5.95 7.53 22.44
N ASN A 104 -6.56 7.11 21.35
CA ASN A 104 -7.80 6.35 21.38
C ASN A 104 -7.74 5.01 20.64
N GLY A 105 -6.57 4.64 20.08
CA GLY A 105 -6.40 3.37 19.38
C GLY A 105 -7.18 3.23 18.07
N GLN A 106 -7.79 4.30 17.57
CA GLN A 106 -8.51 4.25 16.30
C GLN A 106 -7.54 4.10 15.13
N PHE A 107 -7.90 3.22 14.17
CA PHE A 107 -7.09 2.95 12.98
C PHE A 107 -7.98 2.83 11.75
N ASN A 108 -7.52 3.39 10.65
CA ASN A 108 -8.15 3.26 9.33
C ASN A 108 -7.07 2.90 8.31
N GLU A 109 -7.41 1.99 7.43
CA GLU A 109 -6.54 1.56 6.33
C GLU A 109 -7.31 1.54 5.02
N THR A 110 -6.65 1.95 3.96
CA THR A 110 -7.14 1.83 2.58
C THR A 110 -6.04 1.23 1.73
N PHE A 111 -6.31 0.07 1.18
CA PHE A 111 -5.41 -0.66 0.31
C PHE A 111 -5.96 -0.65 -1.12
N ILE A 112 -5.11 -0.33 -2.07
CA ILE A 112 -5.43 -0.31 -3.49
C ILE A 112 -4.38 -1.12 -4.23
N ASN A 113 -4.80 -2.22 -4.84
CA ASN A 113 -3.96 -3.10 -5.63
C ASN A 113 -4.40 -3.05 -7.10
N ASN A 114 -3.49 -2.60 -7.95
CA ASN A 114 -3.65 -2.61 -9.41
C ASN A 114 -2.52 -3.43 -10.03
N PHE A 115 -2.40 -4.66 -9.61
CA PHE A 115 -1.36 -5.57 -10.06
C PHE A 115 -1.74 -6.22 -11.38
N ARG A 116 -0.76 -6.34 -12.28
CA ARG A 116 -0.93 -6.99 -13.58
C ARG A 116 0.17 -8.01 -13.80
N ILE A 117 -0.22 -9.15 -14.34
CA ILE A 117 0.70 -10.11 -14.94
C ILE A 117 0.43 -10.12 -16.44
N ILE A 118 1.44 -9.78 -17.21
CA ILE A 118 1.37 -9.69 -18.66
C ILE A 118 2.15 -10.86 -19.24
N GLY A 119 1.46 -11.78 -19.89
CA GLY A 119 2.04 -12.92 -20.57
C GLY A 119 2.16 -12.74 -22.09
N GLN A 120 2.91 -13.61 -22.73
CA GLN A 120 2.97 -13.68 -24.18
C GLN A 120 1.77 -14.45 -24.71
N GLY A 121 1.17 -13.95 -25.80
CA GLY A 121 0.03 -14.60 -26.44
C GLY A 121 -1.34 -14.03 -26.04
N PRO A 122 -2.38 -14.35 -26.83
CA PRO A 122 -3.72 -13.86 -26.59
C PRO A 122 -4.33 -14.51 -25.34
N GLY A 123 -4.95 -13.70 -24.51
CA GLY A 123 -5.62 -14.16 -23.30
C GLY A 123 -4.71 -14.40 -22.09
N ASN A 124 -3.40 -14.19 -22.20
CA ASN A 124 -2.45 -14.44 -21.09
C ASN A 124 -2.26 -13.22 -20.17
N ASN A 125 -3.05 -12.18 -20.34
CA ASN A 125 -2.98 -11.00 -19.47
C ASN A 125 -3.97 -11.14 -18.34
N PHE A 126 -3.45 -10.97 -17.14
CA PHE A 126 -4.19 -11.04 -15.89
C PHE A 126 -4.07 -9.70 -15.16
N THR A 127 -5.17 -9.12 -14.80
CA THR A 127 -5.21 -7.87 -14.04
C THR A 127 -6.02 -8.09 -12.77
N VAL A 128 -5.43 -7.75 -11.63
CA VAL A 128 -6.10 -7.70 -10.34
C VAL A 128 -6.42 -6.26 -10.00
N HIS A 129 -7.67 -5.99 -9.72
CA HIS A 129 -8.14 -4.78 -9.09
C HIS A 129 -8.71 -5.12 -7.73
N GLU A 130 -8.06 -4.65 -6.69
CA GLU A 130 -8.51 -4.82 -5.32
C GLU A 130 -8.51 -3.48 -4.61
N ASN A 131 -9.57 -3.20 -3.91
CA ASN A 131 -9.67 -2.03 -3.05
C ASN A 131 -10.38 -2.44 -1.77
N TYR A 132 -9.65 -2.49 -0.67
CA TYR A 132 -10.30 -2.66 0.61
C TYR A 132 -10.13 -1.42 1.51
N HIS A 133 -11.08 -1.25 2.38
CA HIS A 133 -11.05 -0.25 3.45
C HIS A 133 -11.48 -0.90 4.75
N LEU A 134 -10.70 -0.68 5.80
CA LEU A 134 -11.05 -1.12 7.14
C LEU A 134 -10.98 0.03 8.16
N THR A 135 -11.81 -0.08 9.18
CA THR A 135 -11.79 0.82 10.32
C THR A 135 -11.82 0.03 11.62
N ILE A 136 -10.89 0.31 12.51
CA ILE A 136 -10.84 -0.20 13.87
C ILE A 136 -11.17 0.96 14.80
N ASN A 137 -12.12 0.74 15.73
CA ASN A 137 -12.50 1.75 16.71
C ASN A 137 -11.51 1.82 17.88
N ALA A 138 -11.76 2.73 18.81
CA ALA A 138 -10.94 2.93 20.00
C ALA A 138 -10.85 1.71 20.95
N ASN A 139 -11.76 0.75 20.84
CA ASN A 139 -11.78 -0.48 21.63
C ASN A 139 -11.03 -1.64 20.94
N GLY A 140 -10.45 -1.41 19.76
CA GLY A 140 -9.81 -2.45 18.96
C GLY A 140 -10.77 -3.32 18.14
N GLU A 141 -12.04 -2.91 18.00
CA GLU A 141 -13.05 -3.64 17.25
C GLU A 141 -13.08 -3.18 15.80
N LEU A 142 -13.19 -4.14 14.87
CA LEU A 142 -13.42 -3.88 13.45
C LEU A 142 -14.85 -3.38 13.25
N THR A 143 -15.01 -2.10 12.92
CA THR A 143 -16.34 -1.46 12.75
C THR A 143 -16.76 -1.32 11.31
N SER A 144 -15.82 -1.37 10.38
CA SER A 144 -16.10 -1.34 8.95
C SER A 144 -15.05 -2.15 8.22
N PHE A 145 -15.51 -2.99 7.29
CA PHE A 145 -14.64 -3.65 6.31
C PHE A 145 -15.38 -3.69 4.96
N HIS A 146 -14.74 -3.15 3.97
CA HIS A 146 -15.21 -3.15 2.58
C HIS A 146 -14.10 -3.68 1.71
N ASP A 147 -14.39 -4.69 0.92
CA ASP A 147 -13.47 -5.27 -0.05
C ASP A 147 -14.15 -5.42 -1.40
N ASN A 148 -13.51 -4.85 -2.43
CA ASN A 148 -13.88 -5.03 -3.82
C ASN A 148 -12.71 -5.68 -4.54
N PHE A 149 -12.86 -6.95 -4.82
CA PHE A 149 -11.86 -7.74 -5.54
C PHE A 149 -12.40 -8.10 -6.92
N ASN A 150 -11.64 -7.78 -7.97
CA ASN A 150 -11.95 -8.14 -9.34
C ASN A 150 -10.71 -8.63 -10.08
N VAL A 151 -10.90 -9.62 -10.93
CA VAL A 151 -9.86 -10.18 -11.80
C VAL A 151 -10.36 -10.15 -13.23
N ASP A 152 -9.59 -9.49 -14.08
CA ASP A 152 -9.87 -9.37 -15.52
C ASP A 152 -8.84 -10.15 -16.34
N CYS A 153 -9.34 -10.97 -17.24
CA CYS A 153 -8.57 -11.65 -18.27
C CYS A 153 -8.67 -10.85 -19.60
N LYS A 154 -7.52 -10.54 -20.22
CA LYS A 154 -7.45 -9.78 -21.48
C LYS A 154 -6.49 -10.38 -22.47
#